data_db53570f9fd8a37d9d69f9dfc930de0a
#
_entry.id   db53570f9fd8a37d9d69f9dfc930de0a
#
_cell.length_a   1.000
_cell.length_b   1.000
_cell.length_c   1.000
_cell.angle_alpha   90.00
_cell.angle_beta   90.00
_cell.angle_gamma   90.00
#
_symmetry.space_group_name_H-M   'P 1'
#
loop_
_entity.id
_entity.type
_entity.pdbx_description
1 polymer ?
#
loop_
_entity_poly.entity_id
_entity_poly.type
_entity_poly.pdbx_seq_one_letter_code
_entity_poly.pdbx_strand_id
1 'polypeptide(L)'
;PLAASVGGMGTIIGSPPNAIAAGVAAEYGREINFVEWMVLGAPAAIILIVVAWVILQKLYPAGTDEVALELDSMEEPEMPGLREKYIVAIISLLTVGMWLTTPLHGIHVAAISLIPVVGLTMTQVMGAAHVRGLPWDTLMLVAGGLSLGAAVTDTGLAERLASWLSFLTILNMDVLVYGALALVTVTLSNFMSNTATVALVLPVSVAQMPGREVEMCVILGLSASCALLLPVSTPPNA
;
A
#
# COMPACT_ATOMS: atom_id res chain seq x y z
N PRO A 1 13.56 -5.01 -7.84
CA PRO A 1 12.84 -3.77 -7.49
C PRO A 1 11.40 -3.78 -7.99
N LEU A 2 11.14 -3.86 -9.32
CA LEU A 2 9.79 -3.78 -9.91
C LEU A 2 8.81 -4.79 -9.31
N ALA A 3 9.21 -6.05 -9.15
CA ALA A 3 8.37 -7.10 -8.57
C ALA A 3 8.03 -6.82 -7.10
N ALA A 4 8.94 -6.19 -6.34
CA ALA A 4 8.68 -5.81 -4.95
C ALA A 4 7.67 -4.68 -4.84
N SER A 5 7.83 -3.61 -5.66
CA SER A 5 6.88 -2.49 -5.68
C SER A 5 5.48 -2.92 -6.11
N VAL A 6 5.37 -3.67 -7.21
CA VAL A 6 4.09 -4.18 -7.72
C VAL A 6 3.50 -5.24 -6.81
N GLY A 7 4.34 -6.16 -6.26
CA GLY A 7 3.88 -7.21 -5.34
C GLY A 7 3.24 -6.66 -4.07
N GLY A 8 3.70 -5.49 -3.60
CA GLY A 8 3.11 -4.78 -2.48
C GLY A 8 1.63 -4.43 -2.65
N MET A 9 1.13 -4.33 -3.89
CA MET A 9 -0.29 -4.06 -4.16
C MET A 9 -1.19 -5.22 -3.73
N GLY A 10 -0.66 -6.43 -3.64
CA GLY A 10 -1.43 -7.66 -3.41
C GLY A 10 -2.11 -7.74 -2.04
N THR A 11 -1.64 -7.03 -1.03
CA THR A 11 -2.21 -7.05 0.33
C THR A 11 -2.29 -5.66 0.94
N ILE A 12 -3.19 -5.45 1.91
CA ILE A 12 -3.31 -4.16 2.62
C ILE A 12 -1.98 -3.73 3.25
N ILE A 13 -1.25 -4.69 3.83
CA ILE A 13 0.01 -4.42 4.52
C ILE A 13 1.24 -4.40 3.61
N GLY A 14 1.08 -4.79 2.35
CA GLY A 14 2.18 -4.87 1.39
C GLY A 14 2.74 -3.51 0.98
N SER A 15 1.94 -2.44 1.12
CA SER A 15 2.36 -1.07 0.85
C SER A 15 1.56 -0.08 1.70
N PRO A 16 2.19 0.99 2.26
CA PRO A 16 1.49 2.02 3.04
C PRO A 16 0.30 2.68 2.30
N PRO A 17 0.36 2.97 1.00
CA PRO A 17 -0.79 3.46 0.23
C PRO A 17 -2.05 2.62 0.36
N ASN A 18 -1.90 1.29 0.41
CA ASN A 18 -3.04 0.38 0.54
C ASN A 18 -3.73 0.53 1.89
N ALA A 19 -2.95 0.66 2.96
CA ALA A 19 -3.47 0.87 4.30
C ALA A 19 -4.18 2.23 4.43
N ILE A 20 -3.67 3.29 3.81
CA ILE A 20 -4.33 4.60 3.75
C ILE A 20 -5.65 4.48 2.99
N ALA A 21 -5.64 3.83 1.83
CA ALA A 21 -6.84 3.65 1.01
C ALA A 21 -7.93 2.86 1.77
N ALA A 22 -7.55 1.79 2.46
CA ALA A 22 -8.47 1.01 3.30
C ALA A 22 -8.99 1.83 4.50
N GLY A 23 -8.12 2.67 5.11
CA GLY A 23 -8.49 3.56 6.21
C GLY A 23 -9.50 4.62 5.78
N VAL A 24 -9.25 5.30 4.66
CA VAL A 24 -10.19 6.28 4.09
C VAL A 24 -11.52 5.64 3.71
N ALA A 25 -11.51 4.45 3.09
CA ALA A 25 -12.75 3.72 2.78
C ALA A 25 -13.59 3.44 4.04
N ALA A 26 -12.93 3.14 5.17
CA ALA A 26 -13.61 2.93 6.45
C ALA A 26 -14.29 4.20 6.98
N GLU A 27 -13.72 5.39 6.77
CA GLU A 27 -14.33 6.68 7.12
C GLU A 27 -15.64 6.92 6.36
N TYR A 28 -15.77 6.37 5.15
CA TYR A 28 -17.01 6.41 4.36
C TYR A 28 -17.93 5.20 4.62
N GLY A 29 -17.73 4.51 5.76
CA GLY A 29 -18.64 3.46 6.25
C GLY A 29 -18.44 2.09 5.59
N ARG A 30 -17.37 1.89 4.82
CA ARG A 30 -17.03 0.60 4.22
C ARG A 30 -15.64 0.13 4.64
N GLU A 31 -15.59 -0.76 5.61
CA GLU A 31 -14.36 -1.46 5.96
C GLU A 31 -13.99 -2.48 4.88
N ILE A 32 -12.82 -2.31 4.28
CA ILE A 32 -12.25 -3.28 3.35
C ILE A 32 -11.43 -4.27 4.17
N ASN A 33 -11.86 -5.51 4.25
CA ASN A 33 -11.11 -6.53 4.97
C ASN A 33 -9.90 -7.03 4.16
N PHE A 34 -9.01 -7.76 4.82
CA PHE A 34 -7.75 -8.24 4.23
C PHE A 34 -7.98 -9.10 2.98
N VAL A 35 -8.97 -9.99 3.02
CA VAL A 35 -9.29 -10.90 1.90
C VAL A 35 -9.93 -10.15 0.74
N GLU A 36 -10.84 -9.21 1.03
CA GLU A 36 -11.46 -8.37 -0.01
C GLU A 36 -10.41 -7.58 -0.79
N TRP A 37 -9.43 -6.99 -0.08
CA TRP A 37 -8.31 -6.33 -0.74
C TRP A 37 -7.52 -7.29 -1.64
N MET A 38 -7.20 -8.48 -1.13
CA MET A 38 -6.43 -9.49 -1.88
C MET A 38 -7.15 -9.94 -3.15
N VAL A 39 -8.47 -10.07 -3.13
CA VAL A 39 -9.27 -10.46 -4.30
C VAL A 39 -9.10 -9.46 -5.45
N LEU A 40 -8.90 -8.19 -5.14
CA LEU A 40 -8.69 -7.13 -6.14
C LEU A 40 -7.21 -6.89 -6.43
N GLY A 41 -6.39 -6.78 -5.38
CA GLY A 41 -4.99 -6.40 -5.48
C GLY A 41 -4.08 -7.51 -5.99
N ALA A 42 -4.28 -8.77 -5.56
CA ALA A 42 -3.39 -9.86 -5.96
C ALA A 42 -3.48 -10.18 -7.46
N PRO A 43 -4.66 -10.27 -8.10
CA PRO A 43 -4.74 -10.43 -9.55
C PRO A 43 -4.09 -9.28 -10.31
N ALA A 44 -4.31 -8.03 -9.87
CA ALA A 44 -3.68 -6.86 -10.48
C ALA A 44 -2.15 -6.92 -10.37
N ALA A 45 -1.62 -7.26 -9.20
CA ALA A 45 -0.19 -7.43 -8.98
C ALA A 45 0.41 -8.53 -9.89
N ILE A 46 -0.24 -9.69 -9.97
CA ILE A 46 0.22 -10.80 -10.81
C ILE A 46 0.26 -10.39 -12.29
N ILE A 47 -0.81 -9.76 -12.79
CA ILE A 47 -0.87 -9.31 -14.19
C ILE A 47 0.27 -8.30 -14.46
N LEU A 48 0.45 -7.31 -13.60
CA LEU A 48 1.48 -6.29 -13.78
C LEU A 48 2.90 -6.87 -13.67
N ILE A 49 3.14 -7.83 -12.78
CA ILE A 49 4.44 -8.53 -12.68
C ILE A 49 4.72 -9.29 -13.98
N VAL A 50 3.74 -10.03 -14.50
CA VAL A 50 3.89 -10.77 -15.76
C VAL A 50 4.16 -9.80 -16.92
N VAL A 51 3.40 -8.71 -17.01
CA VAL A 51 3.61 -7.68 -18.05
C VAL A 51 5.00 -7.07 -17.93
N ALA A 52 5.41 -6.66 -16.73
CA ALA A 52 6.75 -6.12 -16.50
C ALA A 52 7.84 -7.12 -16.86
N TRP A 53 7.68 -8.38 -16.49
CA TRP A 53 8.61 -9.45 -16.84
C TRP A 53 8.73 -9.64 -18.36
N VAL A 54 7.62 -9.69 -19.10
CA VAL A 54 7.62 -9.81 -20.55
C VAL A 54 8.29 -8.59 -21.22
N ILE A 55 8.02 -7.39 -20.73
CA ILE A 55 8.64 -6.15 -21.25
C ILE A 55 10.15 -6.19 -21.02
N LEU A 56 10.58 -6.52 -19.79
CA LEU A 56 12.01 -6.60 -19.49
C LEU A 56 12.73 -7.65 -20.34
N GLN A 57 12.15 -8.83 -20.51
CA GLN A 57 12.72 -9.89 -21.37
C GLN A 57 12.89 -9.44 -22.83
N LYS A 58 11.95 -8.63 -23.34
CA LYS A 58 12.02 -8.12 -24.72
C LYS A 58 12.98 -6.97 -24.90
N LEU A 59 13.05 -6.06 -23.92
CA LEU A 59 13.90 -4.86 -23.99
C LEU A 59 15.36 -5.16 -23.57
N TYR A 60 15.53 -6.07 -22.63
CA TYR A 60 16.83 -6.43 -22.05
C TYR A 60 16.99 -7.97 -22.07
N PRO A 61 17.18 -8.57 -23.26
CA PRO A 61 17.41 -10.00 -23.33
C PRO A 61 18.69 -10.34 -22.56
N ALA A 62 18.60 -11.29 -21.63
CA ALA A 62 19.74 -11.75 -20.85
C ALA A 62 20.79 -12.34 -21.79
N GLY A 63 21.98 -11.76 -21.79
CA GLY A 63 23.10 -12.23 -22.61
C GLY A 63 23.84 -13.45 -22.02
N THR A 64 23.55 -13.82 -20.78
CA THR A 64 24.19 -14.95 -20.06
C THR A 64 23.14 -15.59 -19.14
N ASP A 65 23.14 -16.93 -19.12
CA ASP A 65 22.28 -17.72 -18.24
C ASP A 65 22.80 -17.77 -16.77
N GLU A 66 24.00 -17.26 -16.52
CA GLU A 66 24.64 -17.28 -15.20
C GLU A 66 24.77 -15.85 -14.66
N VAL A 67 24.14 -15.59 -13.53
CA VAL A 67 24.35 -14.39 -12.72
C VAL A 67 25.24 -14.77 -11.55
N ALA A 68 26.49 -14.31 -11.56
CA ALA A 68 27.37 -14.40 -10.40
C ALA A 68 26.85 -13.44 -9.32
N LEU A 69 26.18 -13.95 -8.32
CA LEU A 69 25.83 -13.18 -7.12
C LEU A 69 27.08 -13.13 -6.22
N GLU A 70 27.74 -11.98 -6.17
CA GLU A 70 28.76 -11.71 -5.15
C GLU A 70 28.07 -11.53 -3.79
N LEU A 71 27.82 -12.63 -3.10
CA LEU A 71 27.22 -12.64 -1.75
C LEU A 71 28.26 -12.34 -0.65
N ASP A 72 29.55 -12.30 -1.00
CA ASP A 72 30.66 -12.14 -0.05
C ASP A 72 30.77 -10.77 0.61
N SER A 73 30.01 -9.77 0.14
CA SER A 73 30.09 -8.41 0.69
C SER A 73 28.96 -8.05 1.66
N MET A 74 28.03 -8.95 1.89
CA MET A 74 27.02 -8.74 2.93
C MET A 74 27.59 -9.23 4.26
N GLU A 75 27.84 -8.31 5.20
CA GLU A 75 28.02 -8.67 6.61
C GLU A 75 26.88 -9.61 6.99
N GLU A 76 27.21 -10.84 7.38
CA GLU A 76 26.19 -11.76 7.87
C GLU A 76 25.48 -11.12 9.07
N PRO A 77 24.19 -10.78 8.96
CA PRO A 77 23.47 -10.26 10.10
C PRO A 77 23.54 -11.31 11.22
N GLU A 78 23.81 -10.89 12.46
CA GLU A 78 23.81 -11.79 13.60
C GLU A 78 22.56 -12.67 13.54
N MET A 79 22.78 -13.98 13.36
CA MET A 79 21.69 -14.91 13.17
C MET A 79 20.88 -14.98 14.47
N PRO A 80 19.59 -14.59 14.45
CA PRO A 80 18.77 -14.67 15.65
C PRO A 80 18.73 -16.11 16.18
N GLY A 81 18.67 -16.26 17.49
CA GLY A 81 18.61 -17.55 18.12
C GLY A 81 17.42 -18.40 17.64
N LEU A 82 17.53 -19.71 17.67
CA LEU A 82 16.44 -20.62 17.24
C LEU A 82 15.12 -20.29 17.96
N ARG A 83 15.17 -19.95 19.25
CA ARG A 83 14.01 -19.53 20.05
C ARG A 83 13.33 -18.31 19.43
N GLU A 84 14.09 -17.28 19.06
CA GLU A 84 13.57 -16.04 18.48
C GLU A 84 12.92 -16.31 17.11
N LYS A 85 13.56 -17.13 16.28
CA LYS A 85 13.01 -17.56 14.98
C LYS A 85 11.63 -18.22 15.14
N TYR A 86 11.49 -19.15 16.08
CA TYR A 86 10.21 -19.83 16.33
C TYR A 86 9.15 -18.87 16.87
N ILE A 87 9.50 -17.97 17.80
CA ILE A 87 8.56 -16.97 18.33
C ILE A 87 8.05 -16.07 17.21
N VAL A 88 8.94 -15.53 16.38
CA VAL A 88 8.56 -14.68 15.23
C VAL A 88 7.68 -15.46 14.26
N ALA A 89 8.05 -16.69 13.92
CA ALA A 89 7.27 -17.52 13.00
C ALA A 89 5.86 -17.80 13.52
N ILE A 90 5.73 -18.17 14.80
CA ILE A 90 4.42 -18.46 15.42
C ILE A 90 3.55 -17.21 15.44
N ILE A 91 4.09 -16.06 15.90
CA ILE A 91 3.35 -14.80 15.97
C ILE A 91 2.94 -14.34 14.57
N SER A 92 3.83 -14.45 13.58
CA SER A 92 3.54 -14.09 12.19
C SER A 92 2.44 -14.98 11.60
N LEU A 93 2.54 -16.29 11.77
CA LEU A 93 1.53 -17.25 11.30
C LEU A 93 0.16 -17.01 11.98
N LEU A 94 0.15 -16.75 13.29
CA LEU A 94 -1.06 -16.41 14.01
C LEU A 94 -1.69 -15.12 13.46
N THR A 95 -0.89 -14.08 13.28
CA THR A 95 -1.38 -12.78 12.77
C THR A 95 -1.96 -12.92 11.37
N VAL A 96 -1.22 -13.56 10.45
CA VAL A 96 -1.67 -13.79 9.07
C VAL A 96 -2.92 -14.69 9.06
N GLY A 97 -2.93 -15.75 9.85
CA GLY A 97 -4.10 -16.63 9.99
C GLY A 97 -5.34 -15.86 10.46
N MET A 98 -5.20 -14.97 11.43
CA MET A 98 -6.31 -14.15 11.89
C MET A 98 -6.75 -13.12 10.83
N TRP A 99 -5.85 -12.52 10.07
CA TRP A 99 -6.23 -11.64 8.96
C TRP A 99 -7.02 -12.39 7.87
N LEU A 100 -6.59 -13.59 7.50
CA LEU A 100 -7.27 -14.43 6.51
C LEU A 100 -8.64 -14.91 6.99
N THR A 101 -8.80 -15.09 8.30
CA THR A 101 -10.06 -15.56 8.91
C THR A 101 -10.95 -14.41 9.43
N THR A 102 -10.62 -13.16 9.15
CA THR A 102 -11.42 -11.98 9.53
C THR A 102 -12.92 -12.14 9.23
N PRO A 103 -13.35 -12.68 8.07
CA PRO A 103 -14.76 -12.89 7.79
C PRO A 103 -15.47 -13.86 8.76
N LEU A 104 -14.74 -14.73 9.47
CA LEU A 104 -15.30 -15.71 10.39
C LEU A 104 -15.50 -15.15 11.81
N HIS A 105 -14.60 -14.31 12.29
CA HIS A 105 -14.61 -13.81 13.68
C HIS A 105 -14.94 -12.32 13.80
N GLY A 106 -14.92 -11.54 12.71
CA GLY A 106 -15.31 -10.14 12.70
C GLY A 106 -14.39 -9.19 13.50
N ILE A 107 -13.19 -9.65 13.91
CA ILE A 107 -12.24 -8.80 14.63
C ILE A 107 -11.60 -7.83 13.63
N HIS A 108 -11.60 -6.54 13.97
CA HIS A 108 -11.03 -5.49 13.13
C HIS A 108 -9.55 -5.72 12.85
N VAL A 109 -9.13 -5.50 11.59
CA VAL A 109 -7.74 -5.74 11.12
C VAL A 109 -6.71 -5.00 11.98
N ALA A 110 -7.01 -3.76 12.42
CA ALA A 110 -6.11 -3.00 13.29
C ALA A 110 -5.88 -3.67 14.64
N ALA A 111 -6.92 -4.30 15.24
CA ALA A 111 -6.77 -5.03 16.50
C ALA A 111 -5.88 -6.26 16.34
N ILE A 112 -6.02 -7.00 15.23
CA ILE A 112 -5.16 -8.13 14.89
C ILE A 112 -3.70 -7.66 14.69
N SER A 113 -3.49 -6.48 14.11
CA SER A 113 -2.16 -5.90 13.90
C SER A 113 -1.41 -5.56 15.19
N LEU A 114 -2.10 -5.49 16.33
CA LEU A 114 -1.44 -5.34 17.64
C LEU A 114 -0.79 -6.65 18.14
N ILE A 115 -1.21 -7.80 17.63
CA ILE A 115 -0.67 -9.10 18.06
C ILE A 115 0.85 -9.17 17.88
N PRO A 116 1.44 -8.85 16.70
CA PRO A 116 2.89 -8.89 16.55
C PRO A 116 3.59 -7.85 17.41
N VAL A 117 3.02 -6.65 17.55
CA VAL A 117 3.62 -5.59 18.38
C VAL A 117 3.70 -6.02 19.84
N VAL A 118 2.58 -6.46 20.40
CA VAL A 118 2.49 -6.90 21.81
C VAL A 118 3.27 -8.20 22.01
N GLY A 119 3.06 -9.20 21.15
CA GLY A 119 3.68 -10.51 21.28
C GLY A 119 5.21 -10.48 21.21
N LEU A 120 5.77 -9.76 20.24
CA LEU A 120 7.23 -9.63 20.10
C LEU A 120 7.86 -8.79 21.22
N THR A 121 7.13 -7.79 21.72
CA THR A 121 7.60 -6.99 22.85
C THR A 121 7.55 -7.76 24.16
N MET A 122 6.46 -8.49 24.43
CA MET A 122 6.33 -9.30 25.65
C MET A 122 7.33 -10.46 25.70
N THR A 123 7.66 -11.05 24.56
CA THR A 123 8.67 -12.11 24.47
C THR A 123 10.10 -11.60 24.43
N GLN A 124 10.28 -10.26 24.49
CA GLN A 124 11.57 -9.58 24.44
C GLN A 124 12.36 -9.77 23.14
N VAL A 125 11.75 -10.30 22.10
CA VAL A 125 12.32 -10.39 20.75
C VAL A 125 12.43 -8.99 20.14
N MET A 126 11.45 -8.12 20.43
CA MET A 126 11.46 -6.73 20.01
C MET A 126 11.66 -5.82 21.24
N GLY A 127 12.82 -5.19 21.31
CA GLY A 127 13.15 -4.24 22.38
C GLY A 127 12.94 -2.77 21.96
N ALA A 128 13.19 -1.85 22.89
CA ALA A 128 13.01 -0.40 22.68
C ALA A 128 13.81 0.15 21.49
N ALA A 129 14.97 -0.45 21.18
CA ALA A 129 15.77 -0.04 20.02
C ALA A 129 15.04 -0.32 18.69
N HIS A 130 14.42 -1.48 18.57
CA HIS A 130 13.61 -1.85 17.39
C HIS A 130 12.40 -0.94 17.23
N VAL A 131 11.71 -0.60 18.33
CA VAL A 131 10.58 0.33 18.31
C VAL A 131 11.02 1.74 17.86
N ARG A 132 12.17 2.20 18.33
CA ARG A 132 12.72 3.51 17.89
C ARG A 132 13.17 3.50 16.43
N GLY A 133 13.58 2.35 15.90
CA GLY A 133 13.97 2.15 14.50
C GLY A 133 12.80 2.01 13.53
N LEU A 134 11.55 2.01 14.01
CA LEU A 134 10.38 2.02 13.12
C LEU A 134 10.38 3.32 12.30
N PRO A 135 9.86 3.31 11.07
CA PRO A 135 9.76 4.50 10.21
C PRO A 135 8.67 5.46 10.70
N TRP A 136 8.93 6.14 11.81
CA TRP A 136 8.00 7.07 12.45
C TRP A 136 7.61 8.24 11.56
N ASP A 137 8.51 8.68 10.69
CA ASP A 137 8.26 9.65 9.64
C ASP A 137 7.11 9.21 8.71
N THR A 138 7.14 7.96 8.26
CA THR A 138 6.06 7.38 7.45
C THR A 138 4.76 7.29 8.22
N LEU A 139 4.79 6.86 9.50
CA LEU A 139 3.60 6.78 10.34
C LEU A 139 2.99 8.17 10.58
N MET A 140 3.81 9.19 10.83
CA MET A 140 3.34 10.57 10.98
C MET A 140 2.77 11.12 9.67
N LEU A 141 3.36 10.79 8.52
CA LEU A 141 2.84 11.17 7.22
C LEU A 141 1.44 10.56 6.97
N VAL A 142 1.25 9.28 7.30
CA VAL A 142 -0.07 8.62 7.20
C VAL A 142 -1.09 9.30 8.09
N ALA A 143 -0.75 9.54 9.36
CA ALA A 143 -1.64 10.21 10.31
C ALA A 143 -1.98 11.64 9.86
N GLY A 144 -1.00 12.39 9.35
CA GLY A 144 -1.21 13.72 8.79
C GLY A 144 -2.10 13.72 7.54
N GLY A 145 -1.92 12.71 6.67
CA GLY A 145 -2.75 12.52 5.47
C GLY A 145 -4.21 12.26 5.81
N LEU A 146 -4.47 11.39 6.77
CA LEU A 146 -5.84 11.12 7.25
C LEU A 146 -6.46 12.38 7.88
N SER A 147 -5.69 13.10 8.71
CA SER A 147 -6.17 14.36 9.30
C SER A 147 -6.45 15.43 8.24
N LEU A 148 -5.63 15.52 7.20
CA LEU A 148 -5.86 16.42 6.07
C LEU A 148 -7.13 16.02 5.31
N GLY A 149 -7.35 14.72 5.10
CA GLY A 149 -8.56 14.19 4.47
C GLY A 149 -9.83 14.62 5.22
N ALA A 150 -9.86 14.42 6.52
CA ALA A 150 -10.96 14.86 7.38
C ALA A 150 -11.17 16.38 7.26
N ALA A 151 -10.10 17.18 7.36
CA ALA A 151 -10.20 18.64 7.24
C ALA A 151 -10.72 19.09 5.87
N VAL A 152 -10.31 18.44 4.78
CA VAL A 152 -10.78 18.74 3.42
C VAL A 152 -12.28 18.46 3.29
N THR A 153 -12.77 17.39 3.91
CA THR A 153 -14.20 17.04 3.94
C THR A 153 -14.99 18.02 4.82
N ASP A 154 -14.53 18.24 6.05
CA ASP A 154 -15.24 19.07 7.04
C ASP A 154 -15.34 20.55 6.62
N THR A 155 -14.37 21.05 5.86
CA THR A 155 -14.35 22.44 5.38
C THR A 155 -15.15 22.66 4.09
N GLY A 156 -15.69 21.61 3.48
CA GLY A 156 -16.37 21.69 2.17
C GLY A 156 -15.42 22.01 1.01
N LEU A 157 -14.10 21.89 1.22
CA LEU A 157 -13.11 22.08 0.16
C LEU A 157 -13.18 20.98 -0.88
N ALA A 158 -13.50 19.75 -0.43
CA ALA A 158 -13.70 18.60 -1.29
C ALA A 158 -14.77 18.88 -2.35
N GLU A 159 -15.92 19.39 -1.94
CA GLU A 159 -17.05 19.71 -2.83
C GLU A 159 -16.71 20.82 -3.81
N ARG A 160 -15.92 21.82 -3.39
CA ARG A 160 -15.46 22.89 -4.28
C ARG A 160 -14.51 22.35 -5.35
N LEU A 161 -13.56 21.50 -4.98
CA LEU A 161 -12.64 20.86 -5.92
C LEU A 161 -13.41 19.91 -6.87
N ALA A 162 -14.36 19.14 -6.34
CA ALA A 162 -15.22 18.29 -7.13
C ALA A 162 -16.04 19.09 -8.17
N SER A 163 -16.54 20.26 -7.79
CA SER A 163 -17.32 21.12 -8.72
C SER A 163 -16.51 21.58 -9.93
N TRP A 164 -15.20 21.77 -9.80
CA TRP A 164 -14.34 22.14 -10.93
C TRP A 164 -14.13 20.98 -11.94
N LEU A 165 -14.26 19.76 -11.47
CA LEU A 165 -14.10 18.57 -12.30
C LEU A 165 -15.45 17.95 -12.72
N SER A 166 -16.57 18.57 -12.33
CA SER A 166 -17.92 18.08 -12.60
C SER A 166 -18.24 17.96 -14.10
N PHE A 167 -17.51 18.69 -14.98
CA PHE A 167 -17.68 18.53 -16.41
C PHE A 167 -17.31 17.12 -16.92
N LEU A 168 -16.39 16.42 -16.21
CA LEU A 168 -16.00 15.04 -16.54
C LEU A 168 -17.09 14.04 -16.13
N THR A 169 -17.82 14.32 -15.05
CA THR A 169 -18.91 13.45 -14.56
C THR A 169 -20.19 13.62 -15.39
N ILE A 170 -20.44 14.78 -15.99
CA ILE A 170 -21.58 15.04 -16.89
C ILE A 170 -21.58 14.09 -18.10
N LEU A 171 -20.42 13.61 -18.51
CA LEU A 171 -20.31 12.71 -19.67
C LEU A 171 -20.68 11.25 -19.35
N ASN A 172 -21.13 10.91 -18.13
CA ASN A 172 -21.38 9.53 -17.66
C ASN A 172 -20.24 8.54 -17.98
N MET A 173 -19.02 9.06 -17.97
CA MET A 173 -17.82 8.30 -18.34
C MET A 173 -16.98 8.01 -17.09
N ASP A 174 -17.57 7.34 -16.10
CA ASP A 174 -16.90 7.01 -14.82
C ASP A 174 -15.51 6.39 -15.03
N VAL A 175 -15.38 5.53 -16.03
CA VAL A 175 -14.12 4.88 -16.38
C VAL A 175 -13.04 5.90 -16.77
N LEU A 176 -13.41 7.00 -17.47
CA LEU A 176 -12.46 8.05 -17.80
C LEU A 176 -12.05 8.86 -16.57
N VAL A 177 -12.97 9.11 -15.65
CA VAL A 177 -12.65 9.80 -14.38
C VAL A 177 -11.68 8.95 -13.56
N TYR A 178 -11.97 7.66 -13.39
CA TYR A 178 -11.07 6.72 -12.72
C TYR A 178 -9.71 6.67 -13.41
N GLY A 179 -9.69 6.55 -14.72
CA GLY A 179 -8.46 6.51 -15.50
C GLY A 179 -7.64 7.80 -15.41
N ALA A 180 -8.28 8.97 -15.46
CA ALA A 180 -7.62 10.25 -15.32
C ALA A 180 -7.00 10.44 -13.93
N LEU A 181 -7.76 10.13 -12.86
CA LEU A 181 -7.27 10.22 -11.49
C LEU A 181 -6.18 9.19 -11.20
N ALA A 182 -6.32 7.98 -11.71
CA ALA A 182 -5.27 6.97 -11.64
C ALA A 182 -3.97 7.45 -12.33
N LEU A 183 -4.08 8.03 -13.53
CA LEU A 183 -2.94 8.57 -14.27
C LEU A 183 -2.27 9.73 -13.52
N VAL A 184 -3.04 10.64 -12.95
CA VAL A 184 -2.53 11.72 -12.09
C VAL A 184 -1.81 11.14 -10.89
N THR A 185 -2.40 10.13 -10.23
CA THR A 185 -1.80 9.47 -9.08
C THR A 185 -0.48 8.79 -9.44
N VAL A 186 -0.43 8.00 -10.52
CA VAL A 186 0.81 7.38 -11.00
C VAL A 186 1.85 8.44 -11.33
N THR A 187 1.46 9.53 -12.01
CA THR A 187 2.38 10.59 -12.37
C THR A 187 2.98 11.26 -11.13
N LEU A 188 2.14 11.70 -10.20
CA LEU A 188 2.61 12.32 -8.95
C LEU A 188 3.48 11.37 -8.13
N SER A 189 3.11 10.11 -8.06
CA SER A 189 3.83 9.09 -7.31
C SER A 189 5.24 8.81 -7.85
N ASN A 190 5.54 9.17 -9.11
CA ASN A 190 6.91 9.11 -9.62
C ASN A 190 7.81 10.24 -9.08
N PHE A 191 7.23 11.37 -8.66
CA PHE A 191 7.98 12.53 -8.17
C PHE A 191 7.97 12.66 -6.64
N MET A 192 7.01 12.04 -5.98
CA MET A 192 6.88 12.00 -4.52
C MET A 192 6.70 10.54 -4.05
N SER A 193 6.78 10.29 -2.74
CA SER A 193 6.55 8.94 -2.24
C SER A 193 5.10 8.49 -2.51
N ASN A 194 4.91 7.20 -2.75
CA ASN A 194 3.58 6.61 -2.98
C ASN A 194 2.61 6.94 -1.81
N THR A 195 3.12 6.91 -0.58
CA THR A 195 2.39 7.24 0.64
C THR A 195 1.91 8.70 0.64
N ALA A 196 2.81 9.64 0.34
CA ALA A 196 2.48 11.07 0.29
C ALA A 196 1.47 11.36 -0.83
N THR A 197 1.61 10.71 -1.98
CA THR A 197 0.69 10.86 -3.11
C THR A 197 -0.72 10.44 -2.72
N VAL A 198 -0.89 9.25 -2.14
CA VAL A 198 -2.23 8.78 -1.74
C VAL A 198 -2.82 9.64 -0.64
N ALA A 199 -2.04 10.01 0.37
CA ALA A 199 -2.49 10.89 1.45
C ALA A 199 -2.99 12.25 0.94
N LEU A 200 -2.43 12.76 -0.16
CA LEU A 200 -2.82 14.03 -0.76
C LEU A 200 -3.99 13.89 -1.75
N VAL A 201 -3.91 12.91 -2.65
CA VAL A 201 -4.84 12.81 -3.78
C VAL A 201 -6.16 12.16 -3.40
N LEU A 202 -6.11 11.15 -2.51
CA LEU A 202 -7.27 10.33 -2.19
C LEU A 202 -8.45 11.12 -1.60
N PRO A 203 -8.29 11.97 -0.57
CA PRO A 203 -9.40 12.70 0.01
C PRO A 203 -10.11 13.62 -1.01
N VAL A 204 -9.32 14.25 -1.87
CA VAL A 204 -9.85 15.12 -2.93
C VAL A 204 -10.61 14.32 -3.99
N SER A 205 -10.09 13.14 -4.36
CA SER A 205 -10.67 12.32 -5.42
C SER A 205 -11.95 11.62 -5.00
N VAL A 206 -12.01 11.14 -3.75
CA VAL A 206 -13.20 10.47 -3.20
C VAL A 206 -14.40 11.41 -3.19
N ALA A 207 -14.19 12.68 -2.84
CA ALA A 207 -15.26 13.68 -2.84
C ALA A 207 -15.88 13.95 -4.22
N GLN A 208 -15.24 13.54 -5.30
CA GLN A 208 -15.71 13.77 -6.67
C GLN A 208 -16.70 12.73 -7.16
N MET A 209 -16.77 11.57 -6.51
CA MET A 209 -17.63 10.46 -6.93
C MET A 209 -18.45 9.91 -5.76
N PRO A 210 -19.47 10.68 -5.31
CA PRO A 210 -20.36 10.24 -4.24
C PRO A 210 -21.03 8.92 -4.56
N GLY A 211 -20.99 7.98 -3.62
CA GLY A 211 -21.51 6.62 -3.77
C GLY A 211 -20.54 5.63 -4.41
N ARG A 212 -19.32 6.08 -4.77
CA ARG A 212 -18.25 5.24 -5.34
C ARG A 212 -16.91 5.44 -4.64
N GLU A 213 -16.96 5.82 -3.38
CA GLU A 213 -15.79 6.17 -2.57
C GLU A 213 -14.82 4.99 -2.45
N VAL A 214 -15.37 3.79 -2.28
CA VAL A 214 -14.57 2.57 -2.08
C VAL A 214 -13.79 2.19 -3.32
N GLU A 215 -14.46 2.22 -4.49
CA GLU A 215 -13.81 1.94 -5.76
C GLU A 215 -12.67 2.93 -6.00
N MET A 216 -12.88 4.20 -5.70
CA MET A 216 -11.86 5.23 -5.81
C MET A 216 -10.69 4.97 -4.87
N CYS A 217 -10.95 4.60 -3.62
CA CYS A 217 -9.91 4.25 -2.65
C CYS A 217 -9.02 3.10 -3.17
N VAL A 218 -9.63 2.03 -3.66
CA VAL A 218 -8.89 0.88 -4.18
C VAL A 218 -8.07 1.26 -5.42
N ILE A 219 -8.70 1.93 -6.39
CA ILE A 219 -8.04 2.30 -7.64
C ILE A 219 -6.83 3.20 -7.38
N LEU A 220 -6.96 4.22 -6.56
CA LEU A 220 -5.86 5.16 -6.28
C LEU A 220 -4.78 4.54 -5.40
N GLY A 221 -5.16 3.71 -4.41
CA GLY A 221 -4.20 2.97 -3.60
C GLY A 221 -3.32 2.05 -4.44
N LEU A 222 -3.92 1.30 -5.36
CA LEU A 222 -3.19 0.45 -6.30
C LEU A 222 -2.37 1.27 -7.30
N SER A 223 -2.94 2.37 -7.84
CA SER A 223 -2.27 3.23 -8.83
C SER A 223 -0.99 3.86 -8.29
N ALA A 224 -0.98 4.27 -7.02
CA ALA A 224 0.21 4.86 -6.41
C ALA A 224 1.41 3.90 -6.41
N SER A 225 1.16 2.60 -6.29
CA SER A 225 2.20 1.58 -6.33
C SER A 225 2.70 1.27 -7.74
N CYS A 226 2.09 1.86 -8.79
CA CYS A 226 2.55 1.76 -10.18
C CYS A 226 3.59 2.81 -10.57
N ALA A 227 4.16 3.55 -9.63
CA ALA A 227 5.24 4.52 -9.87
C ALA A 227 6.57 3.81 -10.09
N LEU A 228 6.84 3.40 -11.32
CA LEU A 228 8.00 2.56 -11.70
C LEU A 228 9.00 3.27 -12.61
N LEU A 229 8.77 4.57 -12.93
CA LEU A 229 9.59 5.28 -13.90
C LEU A 229 10.86 5.88 -13.29
N LEU A 230 10.80 6.36 -12.05
CA LEU A 230 11.93 7.04 -11.41
C LEU A 230 12.45 6.25 -10.21
N PRO A 231 13.78 6.14 -10.05
CA PRO A 231 14.39 5.44 -8.91
C PRO A 231 14.01 6.07 -7.56
N VAL A 232 13.78 7.38 -7.55
CA VAL A 232 13.52 8.17 -6.33
C VAL A 232 12.13 7.95 -5.74
N SER A 233 11.21 7.33 -6.51
CA SER A 233 9.80 7.23 -6.11
C SER A 233 9.57 6.29 -4.93
N THR A 234 10.31 5.19 -4.83
CA THR A 234 10.19 4.22 -3.74
C THR A 234 11.54 3.58 -3.41
N PRO A 235 11.80 3.20 -2.13
CA PRO A 235 13.02 2.51 -1.74
C PRO A 235 13.35 1.27 -2.58
N PRO A 236 12.39 0.42 -3.00
CA PRO A 236 12.67 -0.71 -3.88
C PRO A 236 13.17 -0.33 -5.26
N ASN A 237 12.98 0.92 -5.72
CA ASN A 237 13.43 1.36 -7.03
C ASN A 237 14.86 1.95 -6.99
N ALA A 238 15.34 2.32 -5.82
CA ALA A 238 16.68 2.83 -5.58
C ALA A 238 17.70 1.68 -5.48
#